data_52f75f918cf65a295cb00b7a789808db
#
_entry.id   52f75f918cf65a295cb00b7a789808db
#
_cell.length_a   1.000
_cell.length_b   1.000
_cell.length_c   1.000
_cell.angle_alpha   90.00
_cell.angle_beta   90.00
_cell.angle_gamma   90.00
#
_symmetry.space_group_name_H-M   'P 1'
#
loop_
_entity.id
_entity.type
_entity.pdbx_description
1 polymer ?
#
loop_
_entity_poly.entity_id
_entity_poly.type
_entity_poly.pdbx_seq_one_letter_code
_entity_poly.pdbx_strand_id
1 'polypeptide(L)'
;MDSFRFALSFALIVCLSFLLTFYIYFRLLYGVKTNREVPRWIYKFGQAFQGRVHVEYENATTSAALRDANIFLFFWLLSNVLSFAFLYYKSGNYYAAVYQCCKLQFLILLLAMMLHSLFQFFRMTFHSSREARRWYSTSNALSWLAFFSGSLLACFVSTMGFPERPITAQIDGTKLTIGSTKASALLDAGFSFTGKSAESKITNKRNDPFYYGEYLEITRDGKSYGFMSVTPTWKDEDALKNCTITYYEIPRDCAQLAEVQFNRVNLTALSLSDFQTRKITNIFSLKPANYKEIQNESYYVLTMQTKDYVLWKNYSLYAYFDTNGVVFYYGIRAQQSIWE
;
A
#
# COMPACT_ATOMS: atom_id res chain seq x y z
N MET A 1 -16.81 -7.32 10.16
CA MET A 1 -17.27 -7.75 8.82
C MET A 1 -17.66 -6.59 7.92
N ASP A 2 -18.27 -5.53 8.46
CA ASP A 2 -18.73 -4.39 7.66
C ASP A 2 -17.59 -3.52 7.11
N SER A 3 -16.51 -3.32 7.89
CA SER A 3 -15.32 -2.57 7.44
C SER A 3 -14.63 -3.23 6.23
N PHE A 4 -14.55 -4.57 6.20
CA PHE A 4 -13.97 -5.31 5.07
C PHE A 4 -14.84 -5.18 3.81
N ARG A 5 -16.16 -5.32 3.95
CA ARG A 5 -17.10 -5.12 2.84
C ARG A 5 -17.02 -3.72 2.29
N PHE A 6 -16.95 -2.71 3.16
CA PHE A 6 -16.76 -1.31 2.75
C PHE A 6 -15.47 -1.12 1.97
N ALA A 7 -14.34 -1.61 2.50
CA ALA A 7 -13.03 -1.47 1.86
C ALA A 7 -12.99 -2.16 0.49
N LEU A 8 -13.57 -3.37 0.38
CA LEU A 8 -13.66 -4.10 -0.88
C LEU A 8 -14.57 -3.39 -1.90
N SER A 9 -15.73 -2.88 -1.45
CA SER A 9 -16.64 -2.11 -2.30
C SER A 9 -15.98 -0.83 -2.80
N PHE A 10 -15.23 -0.13 -1.95
CA PHE A 10 -14.50 1.06 -2.36
C PHE A 10 -13.41 0.74 -3.38
N ALA A 11 -12.63 -0.32 -3.17
CA ALA A 11 -11.65 -0.79 -4.14
C ALA A 11 -12.30 -1.12 -5.50
N LEU A 12 -13.46 -1.78 -5.49
CA LEU A 12 -14.22 -2.09 -6.69
C LEU A 12 -14.66 -0.83 -7.43
N ILE A 13 -15.17 0.18 -6.73
CA ILE A 13 -15.58 1.48 -7.32
C ILE A 13 -14.37 2.16 -8.00
N VAL A 14 -13.21 2.18 -7.33
CA VAL A 14 -11.98 2.73 -7.91
C VAL A 14 -11.61 1.97 -9.20
N CYS A 15 -11.59 0.64 -9.16
CA CYS A 15 -11.29 -0.17 -10.34
C CYS A 15 -12.27 0.09 -11.48
N LEU A 16 -13.57 0.10 -11.21
CA LEU A 16 -14.61 0.35 -12.22
C LEU A 16 -14.49 1.74 -12.84
N SER A 17 -14.12 2.77 -12.05
CA SER A 17 -13.92 4.12 -12.57
C SER A 17 -12.75 4.21 -13.55
N PHE A 18 -11.63 3.53 -13.26
CA PHE A 18 -10.50 3.43 -14.20
C PHE A 18 -10.87 2.61 -15.45
N LEU A 19 -11.56 1.49 -15.28
CA LEU A 19 -12.03 0.69 -16.43
C LEU A 19 -12.93 1.51 -17.35
N LEU A 20 -13.80 2.34 -16.80
CA LEU A 20 -14.63 3.24 -17.58
C LEU A 20 -13.81 4.33 -18.29
N THR A 21 -12.77 4.86 -17.64
CA THR A 21 -11.82 5.81 -18.25
C THR A 21 -11.11 5.18 -19.46
N PHE A 22 -10.58 3.96 -19.29
CA PHE A 22 -9.98 3.20 -20.39
C PHE A 22 -10.99 2.88 -21.50
N TYR A 23 -12.21 2.51 -21.15
CA TYR A 23 -13.27 2.24 -22.13
C TYR A 23 -13.53 3.46 -23.03
N ILE A 24 -13.65 4.67 -22.46
CA ILE A 24 -13.83 5.90 -23.27
C ILE A 24 -12.65 6.12 -24.21
N TYR A 25 -11.42 5.94 -23.73
CA TYR A 25 -10.23 6.08 -24.57
C TYR A 25 -10.21 5.08 -25.72
N PHE A 26 -10.49 3.80 -25.44
CA PHE A 26 -10.55 2.77 -26.49
C PHE A 26 -11.70 3.00 -27.47
N ARG A 27 -12.83 3.56 -27.03
CA ARG A 27 -13.93 3.93 -27.94
C ARG A 27 -13.55 5.07 -28.87
N LEU A 28 -12.75 6.05 -28.39
CA LEU A 28 -12.17 7.08 -29.25
C LEU A 28 -11.21 6.48 -30.29
N LEU A 29 -10.28 5.63 -29.87
CA LEU A 29 -9.35 4.92 -30.77
C LEU A 29 -10.08 4.11 -31.83
N TYR A 30 -11.09 3.33 -31.40
CA TYR A 30 -11.90 2.51 -32.31
C TYR A 30 -12.69 3.37 -33.29
N GLY A 31 -13.26 4.48 -32.83
CA GLY A 31 -13.97 5.44 -33.68
C GLY A 31 -13.09 5.99 -34.81
N VAL A 32 -11.85 6.38 -34.47
CA VAL A 32 -10.87 6.85 -35.47
C VAL A 32 -10.50 5.73 -36.46
N LYS A 33 -10.19 4.52 -35.95
CA LYS A 33 -9.76 3.39 -36.80
C LYS A 33 -10.84 2.91 -37.76
N THR A 34 -12.10 2.96 -37.34
CA THR A 34 -13.25 2.44 -38.12
C THR A 34 -14.07 3.53 -38.83
N ASN A 35 -13.67 4.78 -38.68
CA ASN A 35 -14.38 5.96 -39.15
C ASN A 35 -15.87 6.00 -38.68
N ARG A 36 -16.08 5.55 -37.41
CA ARG A 36 -17.40 5.52 -36.76
C ARG A 36 -17.50 6.58 -35.69
N GLU A 37 -18.69 7.03 -35.42
CA GLU A 37 -18.99 7.97 -34.34
C GLU A 37 -18.81 7.31 -32.96
N VAL A 38 -18.43 8.11 -31.99
CA VAL A 38 -18.36 7.72 -30.57
C VAL A 38 -19.79 7.65 -30.01
N PRO A 39 -20.09 6.73 -29.10
CA PRO A 39 -21.42 6.64 -28.48
C PRO A 39 -21.89 7.97 -27.91
N ARG A 40 -23.15 8.31 -28.22
CA ARG A 40 -23.77 9.61 -27.88
C ARG A 40 -23.74 9.95 -26.39
N TRP A 41 -23.75 8.96 -25.52
CA TRP A 41 -23.69 9.18 -24.07
C TRP A 41 -22.34 9.73 -23.61
N ILE A 42 -21.21 9.28 -24.20
CA ILE A 42 -19.85 9.79 -23.89
C ILE A 42 -19.77 11.28 -24.20
N TYR A 43 -20.34 11.62 -25.31
CA TYR A 43 -20.41 12.99 -25.72
C TYR A 43 -21.25 13.86 -24.77
N LYS A 44 -22.48 13.43 -24.43
CA LYS A 44 -23.34 14.17 -23.49
C LYS A 44 -22.68 14.31 -22.12
N PHE A 45 -21.96 13.27 -21.68
CA PHE A 45 -21.22 13.30 -20.43
C PHE A 45 -20.14 14.40 -20.46
N GLY A 46 -19.30 14.44 -21.49
CA GLY A 46 -18.28 15.47 -21.64
C GLY A 46 -18.85 16.88 -21.78
N GLN A 47 -20.00 17.01 -22.45
CA GLN A 47 -20.71 18.26 -22.59
C GLN A 47 -21.22 18.83 -21.27
N ALA A 48 -21.64 17.96 -20.34
CA ALA A 48 -22.12 18.38 -19.02
C ALA A 48 -21.06 19.16 -18.22
N PHE A 49 -19.77 18.94 -18.49
CA PHE A 49 -18.66 19.63 -17.84
C PHE A 49 -18.06 20.82 -18.63
N GLN A 50 -18.68 21.21 -19.74
CA GLN A 50 -18.20 22.34 -20.55
C GLN A 50 -18.79 23.69 -20.11
N GLY A 51 -19.66 23.69 -19.11
CA GLY A 51 -20.34 24.90 -18.66
C GLY A 51 -21.34 25.42 -19.70
N ARG A 52 -21.48 26.78 -19.81
CA ARG A 52 -22.43 27.42 -20.72
C ARG A 52 -21.95 27.55 -22.17
N VAL A 53 -20.73 27.11 -22.48
CA VAL A 53 -20.19 27.19 -23.84
C VAL A 53 -20.71 26.01 -24.65
N HIS A 54 -21.75 26.25 -25.44
CA HIS A 54 -22.19 25.31 -26.45
C HIS A 54 -21.23 25.32 -27.63
N VAL A 55 -20.50 24.24 -27.82
CA VAL A 55 -19.71 24.02 -29.03
C VAL A 55 -20.58 23.27 -30.03
N GLU A 56 -20.80 23.89 -31.17
CA GLU A 56 -21.53 23.22 -32.25
C GLU A 56 -20.74 21.99 -32.75
N TYR A 57 -21.48 20.91 -32.90
CA TYR A 57 -20.98 19.56 -33.12
C TYR A 57 -20.46 19.23 -34.49
N GLU A 58 -21.08 19.90 -35.46
CA GLU A 58 -21.06 19.48 -36.88
C GLU A 58 -19.68 19.41 -37.52
N ASN A 59 -18.65 19.90 -36.81
CA ASN A 59 -17.31 19.99 -37.35
C ASN A 59 -16.20 19.38 -36.46
N ALA A 60 -16.52 18.72 -35.32
CA ALA A 60 -15.51 18.10 -34.47
C ALA A 60 -15.27 16.64 -34.89
N THR A 61 -14.18 16.38 -35.58
CA THR A 61 -13.83 15.01 -35.98
C THR A 61 -13.38 14.16 -34.79
N THR A 62 -13.71 12.88 -34.80
CA THR A 62 -13.24 11.91 -33.78
C THR A 62 -11.71 11.88 -33.69
N SER A 63 -11.03 12.07 -34.83
CA SER A 63 -9.57 12.17 -34.90
C SER A 63 -9.02 13.39 -34.14
N ALA A 64 -9.64 14.55 -34.26
CA ALA A 64 -9.24 15.72 -33.53
C ALA A 64 -9.48 15.59 -32.01
N ALA A 65 -10.59 14.96 -31.62
CA ALA A 65 -10.88 14.64 -30.22
C ALA A 65 -9.87 13.64 -29.62
N LEU A 66 -9.44 12.62 -30.38
CA LEU A 66 -8.40 11.70 -29.95
C LEU A 66 -7.05 12.40 -29.78
N ARG A 67 -6.68 13.28 -30.71
CA ARG A 67 -5.44 14.08 -30.58
C ARG A 67 -5.45 14.94 -29.31
N ASP A 68 -6.56 15.57 -29.02
CA ASP A 68 -6.74 16.39 -27.81
C ASP A 68 -6.66 15.53 -26.52
N ALA A 69 -7.31 14.36 -26.52
CA ALA A 69 -7.22 13.39 -25.43
C ALA A 69 -5.77 12.92 -25.21
N ASN A 70 -5.01 12.66 -26.29
CA ASN A 70 -3.60 12.26 -26.17
C ASN A 70 -2.73 13.38 -25.60
N ILE A 71 -3.01 14.64 -25.92
CA ILE A 71 -2.30 15.79 -25.32
C ILE A 71 -2.58 15.86 -23.80
N PHE A 72 -3.83 15.68 -23.39
CA PHE A 72 -4.17 15.59 -21.97
C PHE A 72 -3.45 14.42 -21.28
N LEU A 73 -3.47 13.23 -21.86
CA LEU A 73 -2.78 12.06 -21.31
C LEU A 73 -1.27 12.26 -21.23
N PHE A 74 -0.67 12.95 -22.21
CA PHE A 74 0.75 13.33 -22.15
C PHE A 74 1.04 14.22 -20.95
N PHE A 75 0.24 15.27 -20.70
CA PHE A 75 0.43 16.13 -19.53
C PHE A 75 0.19 15.39 -18.21
N TRP A 76 -0.78 14.48 -18.17
CA TRP A 76 -1.01 13.64 -17.00
C TRP A 76 0.17 12.72 -16.73
N LEU A 77 0.69 12.04 -17.73
CA LEU A 77 1.89 11.20 -17.60
C LEU A 77 3.10 12.02 -17.15
N LEU A 78 3.35 13.14 -17.81
CA LEU A 78 4.46 14.04 -17.46
C LEU A 78 4.36 14.52 -16.01
N SER A 79 3.18 14.97 -15.58
CA SER A 79 2.95 15.43 -14.20
C SER A 79 3.18 14.29 -13.19
N ASN A 80 2.79 13.04 -13.50
CA ASN A 80 3.07 11.88 -12.66
C ASN A 80 4.58 11.59 -12.57
N VAL A 81 5.28 11.58 -13.70
CA VAL A 81 6.73 11.32 -13.74
C VAL A 81 7.50 12.38 -12.95
N LEU A 82 7.18 13.64 -13.14
CA LEU A 82 7.83 14.73 -12.41
C LEU A 82 7.53 14.68 -10.91
N SER A 83 6.27 14.44 -10.53
CA SER A 83 5.87 14.30 -9.13
C SER A 83 6.56 13.10 -8.48
N PHE A 84 6.60 11.95 -9.15
CA PHE A 84 7.31 10.77 -8.67
C PHE A 84 8.81 11.03 -8.50
N ALA A 85 9.47 11.61 -9.50
CA ALA A 85 10.89 11.92 -9.44
C ALA A 85 11.22 12.87 -8.27
N PHE A 86 10.42 13.91 -8.07
CA PHE A 86 10.56 14.84 -6.95
C PHE A 86 10.39 14.13 -5.59
N LEU A 87 9.33 13.32 -5.43
CA LEU A 87 9.04 12.59 -4.20
C LEU A 87 10.09 11.52 -3.90
N TYR A 88 10.59 10.85 -4.93
CA TYR A 88 11.66 9.87 -4.81
C TYR A 88 12.98 10.55 -4.42
N TYR A 89 13.33 11.66 -5.06
CA TYR A 89 14.51 12.45 -4.70
C TYR A 89 14.47 12.89 -3.22
N LYS A 90 13.32 13.35 -2.76
CA LYS A 90 13.13 13.82 -1.37
C LYS A 90 13.18 12.69 -0.35
N SER A 91 12.60 11.53 -0.65
CA SER A 91 12.42 10.42 0.32
C SER A 91 13.53 9.37 0.26
N GLY A 92 14.22 9.23 -0.87
CA GLY A 92 15.13 8.10 -1.14
C GLY A 92 14.43 6.72 -1.12
N ASN A 93 13.10 6.71 -1.10
CA ASN A 93 12.28 5.51 -0.93
C ASN A 93 11.22 5.39 -2.03
N TYR A 94 11.38 4.39 -2.90
CA TYR A 94 10.47 4.11 -4.00
C TYR A 94 9.01 3.90 -3.53
N TYR A 95 8.81 3.09 -2.48
CA TYR A 95 7.46 2.79 -1.96
C TYR A 95 6.78 4.03 -1.40
N ALA A 96 7.50 4.85 -0.65
CA ALA A 96 6.99 6.12 -0.15
C ALA A 96 6.65 7.08 -1.29
N ALA A 97 7.48 7.14 -2.34
CA ALA A 97 7.20 7.98 -3.51
C ALA A 97 5.94 7.53 -4.25
N VAL A 98 5.76 6.22 -4.50
CA VAL A 98 4.55 5.68 -5.12
C VAL A 98 3.31 5.97 -4.27
N TYR A 99 3.38 5.69 -2.96
CA TYR A 99 2.28 5.96 -2.03
C TYR A 99 1.85 7.44 -2.06
N GLN A 100 2.82 8.35 -1.99
CA GLN A 100 2.54 9.79 -2.04
C GLN A 100 2.01 10.23 -3.42
N CYS A 101 2.54 9.70 -4.52
CA CYS A 101 1.98 9.94 -5.85
C CYS A 101 0.52 9.52 -5.95
N CYS A 102 0.16 8.33 -5.45
CA CYS A 102 -1.23 7.88 -5.42
C CYS A 102 -2.13 8.82 -4.59
N LYS A 103 -1.65 9.29 -3.44
CA LYS A 103 -2.38 10.26 -2.61
C LYS A 103 -2.55 11.63 -3.27
N LEU A 104 -1.59 12.04 -4.07
CA LEU A 104 -1.58 13.35 -4.74
C LEU A 104 -2.26 13.32 -6.11
N GLN A 105 -2.89 12.20 -6.54
CA GLN A 105 -3.49 12.09 -7.86
C GLN A 105 -4.51 13.19 -8.15
N PHE A 106 -5.27 13.63 -7.15
CA PHE A 106 -6.15 14.79 -7.31
C PHE A 106 -5.39 16.03 -7.77
N LEU A 107 -4.29 16.40 -7.10
CA LEU A 107 -3.47 17.57 -7.46
C LEU A 107 -2.72 17.39 -8.78
N ILE A 108 -2.19 16.19 -9.02
CA ILE A 108 -1.48 15.84 -10.25
C ILE A 108 -2.40 15.97 -11.47
N LEU A 109 -3.63 15.47 -11.36
CA LEU A 109 -4.62 15.58 -12.42
C LEU A 109 -5.12 17.02 -12.60
N LEU A 110 -5.31 17.75 -11.51
CA LEU A 110 -5.64 19.19 -11.59
C LEU A 110 -4.54 19.96 -12.34
N LEU A 111 -3.28 19.71 -12.03
CA LEU A 111 -2.14 20.29 -12.73
C LEU A 111 -2.14 19.89 -14.22
N ALA A 112 -2.37 18.63 -14.53
CA ALA A 112 -2.44 18.15 -15.92
C ALA A 112 -3.56 18.84 -16.70
N MET A 113 -4.74 18.99 -16.09
CA MET A 113 -5.88 19.71 -16.69
C MET A 113 -5.57 21.21 -16.91
N MET A 114 -4.88 21.84 -15.97
CA MET A 114 -4.43 23.23 -16.10
C MET A 114 -3.42 23.37 -17.24
N LEU A 115 -2.42 22.51 -17.32
CA LEU A 115 -1.43 22.51 -18.40
C LEU A 115 -2.07 22.26 -19.77
N HIS A 116 -3.01 21.32 -19.84
CA HIS A 116 -3.78 21.04 -21.04
C HIS A 116 -4.60 22.27 -21.47
N SER A 117 -5.30 22.92 -20.53
CA SER A 117 -6.08 24.13 -20.80
C SER A 117 -5.19 25.29 -21.25
N LEU A 118 -4.03 25.48 -20.61
CA LEU A 118 -3.06 26.48 -20.99
C LEU A 118 -2.50 26.22 -22.41
N PHE A 119 -2.16 24.97 -22.71
CA PHE A 119 -1.73 24.59 -24.06
C PHE A 119 -2.81 24.88 -25.13
N GLN A 120 -4.07 24.56 -24.83
CA GLN A 120 -5.19 24.89 -25.72
C GLN A 120 -5.34 26.43 -25.90
N PHE A 121 -5.20 27.20 -24.84
CA PHE A 121 -5.24 28.67 -24.92
C PHE A 121 -4.12 29.21 -25.83
N PHE A 122 -2.88 28.76 -25.67
CA PHE A 122 -1.78 29.18 -26.56
C PHE A 122 -2.04 28.79 -28.00
N ARG A 123 -2.51 27.56 -28.24
CA ARG A 123 -2.86 27.07 -29.56
C ARG A 123 -3.95 27.95 -30.21
N MET A 124 -4.95 28.40 -29.45
CA MET A 124 -6.01 29.31 -29.92
C MET A 124 -5.46 30.68 -30.26
N THR A 125 -4.48 31.16 -29.51
CA THR A 125 -3.91 32.50 -29.70
C THR A 125 -2.99 32.56 -30.92
N PHE A 126 -2.17 31.53 -31.14
CA PHE A 126 -1.15 31.51 -32.19
C PHE A 126 -1.61 30.89 -33.52
N HIS A 127 -2.71 30.13 -33.53
CA HIS A 127 -3.25 29.54 -34.76
C HIS A 127 -4.55 30.25 -35.16
N SER A 128 -4.53 30.92 -36.29
CA SER A 128 -5.67 31.66 -36.86
C SER A 128 -6.80 30.76 -37.39
N SER A 129 -6.66 29.41 -37.37
CA SER A 129 -7.68 28.52 -37.89
C SER A 129 -8.86 28.38 -36.94
N ARG A 130 -10.09 28.38 -37.46
CA ARG A 130 -11.33 28.15 -36.71
C ARG A 130 -11.30 26.78 -35.97
N GLU A 131 -10.52 25.80 -36.44
CA GLU A 131 -10.34 24.49 -35.80
C GLU A 131 -9.61 24.55 -34.47
N ALA A 132 -8.71 25.50 -34.27
CA ALA A 132 -7.98 25.66 -33.02
C ALA A 132 -8.86 26.09 -31.82
N ARG A 133 -10.04 26.64 -32.10
CA ARG A 133 -10.97 27.17 -31.08
C ARG A 133 -11.99 26.17 -30.55
N ARG A 134 -11.82 24.86 -30.80
CA ARG A 134 -12.82 23.83 -30.46
C ARG A 134 -12.46 23.05 -29.23
N TRP A 135 -13.40 22.99 -28.31
CA TRP A 135 -13.38 22.06 -27.20
C TRP A 135 -14.04 20.75 -27.63
N TYR A 136 -13.37 19.63 -27.39
CA TYR A 136 -13.90 18.32 -27.79
C TYR A 136 -14.61 17.67 -26.61
N SER A 137 -15.92 17.55 -26.65
CA SER A 137 -16.70 16.96 -25.56
C SER A 137 -16.25 15.54 -25.18
N THR A 138 -15.86 14.73 -26.16
CA THR A 138 -15.37 13.37 -25.90
C THR A 138 -14.01 13.34 -25.22
N SER A 139 -13.10 14.23 -25.56
CA SER A 139 -11.83 14.43 -24.85
C SER A 139 -12.06 14.96 -23.42
N ASN A 140 -12.99 15.89 -23.28
CA ASN A 140 -13.40 16.44 -22.00
C ASN A 140 -14.02 15.34 -21.09
N ALA A 141 -14.81 14.43 -21.65
CA ALA A 141 -15.34 13.26 -20.93
C ALA A 141 -14.21 12.40 -20.35
N LEU A 142 -13.16 12.13 -21.13
CA LEU A 142 -11.99 11.39 -20.68
C LEU A 142 -11.26 12.12 -19.55
N SER A 143 -11.00 13.40 -19.72
CA SER A 143 -10.26 14.20 -18.73
C SER A 143 -10.97 14.29 -17.38
N TRP A 144 -12.28 14.52 -17.39
CA TRP A 144 -13.07 14.56 -16.16
C TRP A 144 -13.21 13.19 -15.50
N LEU A 145 -13.40 12.13 -16.30
CA LEU A 145 -13.48 10.78 -15.72
C LEU A 145 -12.13 10.34 -15.14
N ALA A 146 -11.00 10.67 -15.79
CA ALA A 146 -9.67 10.46 -15.24
C ALA A 146 -9.49 11.22 -13.91
N PHE A 147 -9.96 12.48 -13.86
CA PHE A 147 -9.93 13.29 -12.63
C PHE A 147 -10.75 12.65 -11.49
N PHE A 148 -11.96 12.18 -11.75
CA PHE A 148 -12.75 11.48 -10.75
C PHE A 148 -12.10 10.17 -10.31
N SER A 149 -11.58 9.38 -11.25
CA SER A 149 -10.90 8.12 -10.94
C SER A 149 -9.65 8.34 -10.08
N GLY A 150 -8.83 9.34 -10.42
CA GLY A 150 -7.65 9.68 -9.62
C GLY A 150 -8.01 10.27 -8.26
N SER A 151 -9.10 11.04 -8.16
CA SER A 151 -9.60 11.53 -6.88
C SER A 151 -10.08 10.40 -5.98
N LEU A 152 -10.81 9.43 -6.54
CA LEU A 152 -11.24 8.22 -5.82
C LEU A 152 -10.03 7.39 -5.37
N LEU A 153 -9.01 7.24 -6.22
CA LEU A 153 -7.76 6.57 -5.84
C LEU A 153 -7.06 7.30 -4.68
N ALA A 154 -6.96 8.63 -4.75
CA ALA A 154 -6.36 9.43 -3.69
C ALA A 154 -7.12 9.29 -2.36
N CYS A 155 -8.45 9.30 -2.39
CA CYS A 155 -9.31 9.05 -1.23
C CYS A 155 -9.10 7.61 -0.70
N PHE A 156 -9.13 6.62 -1.57
CA PHE A 156 -8.93 5.21 -1.20
C PHE A 156 -7.59 4.99 -0.50
N VAL A 157 -6.48 5.45 -1.11
CA VAL A 157 -5.14 5.29 -0.54
C VAL A 157 -4.96 6.10 0.76
N SER A 158 -5.64 7.25 0.87
CA SER A 158 -5.60 8.06 2.09
C SER A 158 -6.34 7.42 3.28
N THR A 159 -7.40 6.66 3.01
CA THR A 159 -8.22 5.97 4.03
C THR A 159 -7.71 4.56 4.32
N MET A 160 -7.49 3.77 3.28
CA MET A 160 -7.12 2.35 3.40
C MET A 160 -5.60 2.11 3.51
N GLY A 161 -4.78 3.14 3.27
CA GLY A 161 -3.32 3.01 3.27
C GLY A 161 -2.76 2.31 2.04
N PHE A 162 -1.58 1.70 2.20
CA PHE A 162 -0.81 1.09 1.11
C PHE A 162 -0.15 -0.20 1.59
N PRO A 163 -0.02 -1.23 0.77
CA PRO A 163 0.65 -2.47 1.18
C PRO A 163 2.11 -2.22 1.55
N GLU A 164 2.55 -2.82 2.66
CA GLU A 164 3.92 -2.74 3.14
C GLU A 164 4.66 -4.07 2.95
N ARG A 165 5.98 -3.97 2.90
CA ARG A 165 6.82 -5.17 2.94
C ARG A 165 6.80 -5.76 4.34
N PRO A 166 6.62 -7.10 4.46
CA PRO A 166 6.64 -7.75 5.76
C PRO A 166 8.02 -7.66 6.42
N ILE A 167 8.02 -7.64 7.75
CA ILE A 167 9.23 -7.81 8.54
C ILE A 167 9.60 -9.30 8.52
N THR A 168 10.89 -9.58 8.34
CA THR A 168 11.42 -10.94 8.37
C THR A 168 12.22 -11.19 9.63
N ALA A 169 12.14 -12.40 10.16
CA ALA A 169 13.07 -12.92 11.14
C ALA A 169 13.89 -14.07 10.54
N GLN A 170 15.07 -14.28 11.07
CA GLN A 170 15.85 -15.48 10.86
C GLN A 170 16.18 -16.06 12.23
N ILE A 171 15.89 -17.32 12.46
CA ILE A 171 16.06 -18.02 13.73
C ILE A 171 16.85 -19.27 13.41
N ASP A 172 18.08 -19.35 13.92
CA ASP A 172 18.99 -20.48 13.68
C ASP A 172 18.99 -20.96 12.22
N GLY A 173 19.24 -20.02 11.29
CA GLY A 173 19.25 -20.25 9.84
C GLY A 173 17.85 -20.30 9.18
N THR A 174 16.77 -20.53 9.94
CA THR A 174 15.41 -20.63 9.41
C THR A 174 14.80 -19.25 9.21
N LYS A 175 14.42 -18.94 7.96
CA LYS A 175 13.82 -17.64 7.60
C LYS A 175 12.32 -17.64 7.80
N LEU A 176 11.81 -16.64 8.48
CA LEU A 176 10.40 -16.39 8.71
C LEU A 176 9.97 -15.05 8.12
N THR A 177 8.76 -15.03 7.59
CA THR A 177 8.06 -13.79 7.17
C THR A 177 6.82 -13.64 8.04
N ILE A 178 6.86 -12.71 8.98
CA ILE A 178 5.77 -12.52 9.94
C ILE A 178 4.47 -12.16 9.21
N GLY A 179 3.38 -12.81 9.63
CA GLY A 179 2.07 -12.67 9.01
C GLY A 179 1.88 -13.47 7.71
N SER A 180 2.87 -14.31 7.32
CA SER A 180 2.78 -15.12 6.10
C SER A 180 3.29 -16.55 6.29
N THR A 181 4.38 -16.75 7.04
CA THR A 181 4.94 -18.09 7.29
C THR A 181 4.01 -18.91 8.16
N LYS A 182 3.79 -20.16 7.79
CA LYS A 182 3.02 -21.14 8.55
C LYS A 182 3.88 -21.79 9.63
N ALA A 183 3.25 -22.23 10.73
CA ALA A 183 3.94 -22.96 11.79
C ALA A 183 4.58 -24.26 11.29
N SER A 184 4.02 -24.91 10.25
CA SER A 184 4.62 -26.06 9.59
C SER A 184 6.07 -25.84 9.16
N ALA A 185 6.41 -24.65 8.67
CA ALA A 185 7.78 -24.34 8.23
C ALA A 185 8.80 -24.40 9.37
N LEU A 186 8.41 -24.06 10.60
CA LEU A 186 9.25 -24.24 11.78
C LEU A 186 9.31 -25.69 12.23
N LEU A 187 8.16 -26.39 12.23
CA LEU A 187 8.10 -27.81 12.56
C LEU A 187 9.00 -28.64 11.62
N ASP A 188 8.95 -28.34 10.31
CA ASP A 188 9.79 -29.00 9.29
C ASP A 188 11.29 -28.67 9.49
N ALA A 189 11.60 -27.50 10.05
CA ALA A 189 12.97 -27.11 10.42
C ALA A 189 13.44 -27.68 11.78
N GLY A 190 12.64 -28.54 12.43
CA GLY A 190 12.98 -29.21 13.68
C GLY A 190 12.66 -28.42 14.94
N PHE A 191 11.94 -27.30 14.84
CA PHE A 191 11.42 -26.60 16.01
C PHE A 191 10.17 -27.28 16.55
N SER A 192 9.90 -27.08 17.82
CA SER A 192 8.72 -27.54 18.54
C SER A 192 8.04 -26.38 19.25
N PHE A 193 6.73 -26.45 19.39
CA PHE A 193 5.94 -25.52 20.19
C PHE A 193 5.60 -26.18 21.53
N THR A 194 5.98 -25.56 22.64
CA THR A 194 5.86 -26.13 23.97
C THR A 194 4.40 -26.54 24.28
N GLY A 195 4.19 -27.81 24.63
CA GLY A 195 2.86 -28.36 24.98
C GLY A 195 1.92 -28.57 23.79
N LYS A 196 2.39 -28.44 22.54
CA LYS A 196 1.55 -28.61 21.34
C LYS A 196 2.21 -29.53 20.32
N SER A 197 1.40 -30.35 19.65
CA SER A 197 1.79 -31.12 18.48
C SER A 197 1.32 -30.42 17.19
N ALA A 198 1.81 -30.85 16.04
CA ALA A 198 1.41 -30.31 14.73
C ALA A 198 -0.10 -30.34 14.49
N GLU A 199 -0.79 -31.31 15.03
CA GLU A 199 -2.25 -31.48 14.89
C GLU A 199 -3.05 -30.87 16.04
N SER A 200 -2.39 -30.21 17.01
CA SER A 200 -3.07 -29.56 18.11
C SER A 200 -3.97 -28.42 17.57
N LYS A 201 -5.20 -28.39 18.04
CA LYS A 201 -6.19 -27.39 17.68
C LYS A 201 -5.81 -26.04 18.30
N ILE A 202 -5.72 -25.02 17.48
CA ILE A 202 -5.52 -23.63 17.86
C ILE A 202 -6.81 -22.87 17.58
N THR A 203 -7.25 -22.09 18.55
CA THR A 203 -8.46 -21.25 18.41
C THR A 203 -8.05 -19.79 18.18
N ASN A 204 -8.73 -19.13 17.26
CA ASN A 204 -8.52 -17.70 17.01
C ASN A 204 -9.22 -16.88 18.10
N LYS A 205 -8.53 -16.65 19.22
CA LYS A 205 -8.98 -15.78 20.30
C LYS A 205 -8.03 -14.61 20.45
N ARG A 206 -8.57 -13.44 20.73
CA ARG A 206 -7.78 -12.30 21.17
C ARG A 206 -7.34 -12.53 22.61
N ASN A 207 -6.08 -12.85 22.81
CA ASN A 207 -5.52 -13.12 24.13
C ASN A 207 -4.85 -11.89 24.74
N ASP A 208 -4.40 -10.96 23.90
CA ASP A 208 -3.70 -9.75 24.32
C ASP A 208 -3.94 -8.65 23.27
N PRO A 209 -3.80 -7.34 23.60
CA PRO A 209 -3.80 -6.26 22.62
C PRO A 209 -2.78 -6.45 21.48
N PHE A 210 -1.78 -7.29 21.67
CA PHE A 210 -0.67 -7.47 20.74
C PHE A 210 -0.79 -8.71 19.86
N TYR A 211 -1.57 -9.76 20.23
CA TYR A 211 -1.64 -11.00 19.47
C TYR A 211 -2.99 -11.72 19.56
N TYR A 212 -3.23 -12.56 18.56
CA TYR A 212 -4.39 -13.43 18.41
C TYR A 212 -3.92 -14.89 18.35
N GLY A 213 -4.84 -15.81 18.56
CA GLY A 213 -4.54 -17.23 18.58
C GLY A 213 -3.86 -17.63 19.88
N GLU A 214 -2.86 -18.48 19.82
CA GLU A 214 -2.12 -18.91 20.99
C GLU A 214 -0.69 -18.43 20.98
N TYR A 215 -0.22 -17.97 22.15
CA TYR A 215 1.14 -17.52 22.40
C TYR A 215 1.92 -18.67 23.01
N LEU A 216 2.92 -19.16 22.31
CA LEU A 216 3.62 -20.40 22.62
C LEU A 216 5.13 -20.18 22.59
N GLU A 217 5.84 -20.81 23.51
CA GLU A 217 7.30 -20.89 23.48
C GLU A 217 7.72 -21.81 22.34
N ILE A 218 8.77 -21.42 21.59
CA ILE A 218 9.39 -22.25 20.57
C ILE A 218 10.73 -22.78 21.05
N THR A 219 10.95 -24.07 20.84
CA THR A 219 12.15 -24.78 21.27
C THR A 219 12.73 -25.61 20.12
N ARG A 220 14.07 -25.80 20.17
CA ARG A 220 14.78 -26.73 19.29
C ARG A 220 15.93 -27.35 20.07
N ASP A 221 16.05 -28.68 20.04
CA ASP A 221 17.07 -29.42 20.78
C ASP A 221 17.14 -29.06 22.28
N GLY A 222 15.94 -28.85 22.89
CA GLY A 222 15.80 -28.47 24.29
C GLY A 222 16.18 -27.02 24.64
N LYS A 223 16.53 -26.19 23.64
CA LYS A 223 16.85 -24.78 23.81
C LYS A 223 15.64 -23.91 23.43
N SER A 224 15.38 -22.87 24.21
CA SER A 224 14.35 -21.88 23.91
C SER A 224 14.85 -20.88 22.88
N TYR A 225 13.98 -20.50 21.93
CA TYR A 225 14.20 -19.45 20.96
C TYR A 225 13.18 -18.30 21.08
N GLY A 226 12.56 -18.17 22.26
CA GLY A 226 11.57 -17.15 22.56
C GLY A 226 10.15 -17.62 22.32
N PHE A 227 9.25 -16.68 22.03
CA PHE A 227 7.81 -16.92 22.00
C PHE A 227 7.22 -16.47 20.68
N MET A 228 6.19 -17.22 20.22
CA MET A 228 5.45 -16.87 19.02
C MET A 228 3.95 -16.94 19.24
N SER A 229 3.22 -16.04 18.57
CA SER A 229 1.79 -16.20 18.40
C SER A 229 1.51 -16.91 17.08
N VAL A 230 0.70 -17.96 17.15
CA VAL A 230 0.20 -18.74 16.02
C VAL A 230 -1.30 -18.55 15.90
N THR A 231 -1.73 -18.05 14.73
CA THR A 231 -3.11 -17.63 14.51
C THR A 231 -3.73 -18.37 13.34
N PRO A 232 -4.89 -19.04 13.52
CA PRO A 232 -5.71 -19.50 12.41
C PRO A 232 -6.10 -18.31 11.53
N THR A 233 -5.82 -18.40 10.23
CA THR A 233 -6.17 -17.31 9.29
C THR A 233 -7.40 -17.70 8.48
N TRP A 234 -8.41 -16.84 8.44
CA TRP A 234 -9.71 -17.05 7.76
C TRP A 234 -10.59 -18.16 8.38
N LYS A 235 -10.27 -18.61 9.58
CA LYS A 235 -11.01 -19.64 10.30
C LYS A 235 -11.00 -19.33 11.79
N ASP A 236 -12.03 -19.79 12.49
CA ASP A 236 -12.09 -19.68 13.94
C ASP A 236 -11.13 -20.65 14.64
N GLU A 237 -10.83 -21.77 13.98
CA GLU A 237 -9.96 -22.83 14.51
C GLU A 237 -9.22 -23.55 13.36
N ASP A 238 -7.97 -23.94 13.62
CA ASP A 238 -7.20 -24.80 12.70
C ASP A 238 -6.14 -25.60 13.47
N ALA A 239 -5.55 -26.60 12.83
CA ALA A 239 -4.40 -27.32 13.36
C ALA A 239 -3.17 -26.39 13.42
N LEU A 240 -2.32 -26.53 14.44
CA LEU A 240 -1.13 -25.72 14.64
C LEU A 240 -0.29 -25.56 13.36
N LYS A 241 -0.03 -26.67 12.66
CA LYS A 241 0.75 -26.67 11.42
C LYS A 241 0.23 -25.72 10.34
N ASN A 242 -1.08 -25.46 10.32
CA ASN A 242 -1.75 -24.59 9.34
C ASN A 242 -1.81 -23.14 9.78
N CYS A 243 -1.58 -22.87 11.07
CA CYS A 243 -1.63 -21.52 11.62
C CYS A 243 -0.51 -20.63 11.07
N THR A 244 -0.78 -19.34 10.97
CA THR A 244 0.21 -18.35 10.56
C THR A 244 0.92 -17.78 11.77
N ILE A 245 2.23 -17.59 11.70
CA ILE A 245 3.03 -16.90 12.71
C ILE A 245 2.75 -15.40 12.57
N THR A 246 2.06 -14.82 13.54
CA THR A 246 1.63 -13.41 13.51
C THR A 246 2.42 -12.51 14.45
N TYR A 247 3.05 -13.08 15.45
CA TYR A 247 3.92 -12.38 16.39
C TYR A 247 5.14 -13.25 16.72
N TYR A 248 6.28 -12.63 16.92
CA TYR A 248 7.48 -13.25 17.44
C TYR A 248 8.18 -12.32 18.41
N GLU A 249 8.57 -12.84 19.55
CA GLU A 249 9.27 -12.13 20.62
C GLU A 249 10.44 -12.96 21.12
N ILE A 250 11.56 -12.29 21.34
CA ILE A 250 12.73 -12.90 21.97
C ILE A 250 13.19 -12.06 23.17
N PRO A 251 13.11 -12.62 24.38
CA PRO A 251 13.68 -12.01 25.59
C PRO A 251 15.20 -11.95 25.53
N ARG A 252 15.77 -11.01 26.24
CA ARG A 252 17.23 -10.85 26.32
C ARG A 252 17.95 -12.03 26.94
N ASP A 253 17.37 -12.61 27.99
CA ASP A 253 17.92 -13.74 28.73
C ASP A 253 17.86 -15.07 27.96
N CYS A 254 17.23 -15.06 26.78
CA CYS A 254 17.27 -16.17 25.86
C CYS A 254 18.70 -16.39 25.35
N ALA A 255 19.29 -17.55 25.71
CA ALA A 255 20.67 -17.89 25.35
C ALA A 255 20.92 -17.91 23.82
N GLN A 256 19.87 -18.11 23.03
CA GLN A 256 19.90 -18.15 21.57
C GLN A 256 19.67 -16.79 20.89
N LEU A 257 19.67 -15.67 21.63
CA LEU A 257 19.50 -14.33 21.05
C LEU A 257 20.52 -14.04 19.93
N ALA A 258 21.75 -14.57 20.04
CA ALA A 258 22.79 -14.41 19.02
C ALA A 258 22.46 -15.11 17.67
N GLU A 259 21.57 -16.10 17.68
CA GLU A 259 21.15 -16.86 16.51
C GLU A 259 19.91 -16.25 15.84
N VAL A 260 19.41 -15.11 16.38
CA VAL A 260 18.22 -14.44 15.89
C VAL A 260 18.56 -13.10 15.23
N GLN A 261 17.98 -12.88 14.07
CA GLN A 261 18.09 -11.63 13.33
C GLN A 261 16.70 -11.14 12.93
N PHE A 262 16.47 -9.82 13.04
CA PHE A 262 15.32 -9.16 12.43
C PHE A 262 15.77 -8.37 11.21
N ASN A 263 15.15 -8.65 10.07
CA ASN A 263 15.47 -8.05 8.79
C ASN A 263 17.00 -8.04 8.49
N ARG A 264 17.69 -9.16 8.82
CA ARG A 264 19.14 -9.38 8.68
C ARG A 264 20.01 -8.61 9.67
N VAL A 265 19.42 -7.97 10.67
CA VAL A 265 20.16 -7.29 11.72
C VAL A 265 20.28 -8.22 12.93
N ASN A 266 21.50 -8.44 13.38
CA ASN A 266 21.75 -9.22 14.58
C ASN A 266 21.33 -8.41 15.82
N LEU A 267 20.47 -8.99 16.65
CA LEU A 267 19.89 -8.29 17.80
C LEU A 267 20.90 -8.07 18.93
N THR A 268 21.91 -8.93 19.08
CA THR A 268 22.95 -8.77 20.10
C THR A 268 23.91 -7.60 19.82
N ALA A 269 23.95 -7.12 18.58
CA ALA A 269 24.77 -5.99 18.19
C ALA A 269 24.10 -4.62 18.49
N LEU A 270 22.86 -4.62 18.97
CA LEU A 270 22.09 -3.41 19.20
C LEU A 270 22.14 -2.97 20.68
N SER A 271 22.29 -1.67 20.89
CA SER A 271 22.29 -1.02 22.20
C SER A 271 21.18 0.03 22.28
N LEU A 272 20.83 0.48 23.49
CA LEU A 272 19.92 1.61 23.69
C LEU A 272 20.37 2.86 22.92
N SER A 273 21.67 3.14 22.88
CA SER A 273 22.24 4.28 22.15
C SER A 273 21.91 4.25 20.66
N ASP A 274 21.84 3.06 20.04
CA ASP A 274 21.44 2.94 18.63
C ASP A 274 20.02 3.42 18.42
N PHE A 275 19.09 3.08 19.31
CA PHE A 275 17.70 3.51 19.26
C PHE A 275 17.49 4.97 19.61
N GLN A 276 18.35 5.54 20.47
CA GLN A 276 18.30 6.97 20.82
C GLN A 276 18.82 7.87 19.70
N THR A 277 19.84 7.41 18.95
CA THR A 277 20.54 8.22 17.96
C THR A 277 20.10 7.99 16.53
N ARG A 278 19.47 6.84 16.23
CA ARG A 278 19.09 6.42 14.88
C ARG A 278 17.60 6.08 14.82
N LYS A 279 16.98 6.34 13.67
CA LYS A 279 15.61 5.86 13.40
C LYS A 279 15.58 4.33 13.32
N ILE A 280 14.51 3.74 13.82
CA ILE A 280 14.29 2.28 13.78
C ILE A 280 14.31 1.78 12.33
N THR A 281 13.71 2.55 11.40
CA THR A 281 13.76 2.27 9.96
C THR A 281 15.18 2.16 9.41
N ASN A 282 16.11 2.96 9.91
CA ASN A 282 17.52 2.90 9.49
C ASN A 282 18.27 1.73 10.14
N ILE A 283 18.01 1.46 11.43
CA ILE A 283 18.62 0.34 12.16
C ILE A 283 18.33 -0.97 11.41
N PHE A 284 17.05 -1.21 11.08
CA PHE A 284 16.62 -2.46 10.45
C PHE A 284 16.56 -2.39 8.91
N SER A 285 17.11 -1.33 8.29
CA SER A 285 17.10 -1.13 6.82
C SER A 285 15.71 -1.29 6.19
N LEU A 286 14.68 -0.85 6.91
CA LEU A 286 13.31 -0.87 6.46
C LEU A 286 13.00 0.38 5.62
N LYS A 287 12.23 0.21 4.56
CA LYS A 287 11.81 1.31 3.68
C LYS A 287 10.28 1.30 3.51
N PRO A 288 9.53 1.57 4.59
CA PRO A 288 8.07 1.56 4.53
C PRO A 288 7.53 2.73 3.71
N ALA A 289 6.35 2.53 3.09
CA ALA A 289 5.63 3.59 2.40
C ALA A 289 4.98 4.56 3.39
N ASN A 290 4.42 4.01 4.47
CA ASN A 290 3.72 4.74 5.53
C ASN A 290 4.07 4.14 6.89
N TYR A 291 4.59 4.96 7.81
CA TYR A 291 5.00 4.48 9.12
C TYR A 291 4.92 5.57 10.20
N LYS A 292 4.93 5.11 11.44
CA LYS A 292 5.10 5.93 12.65
C LYS A 292 6.17 5.28 13.53
N GLU A 293 7.08 6.09 14.04
CA GLU A 293 8.04 5.69 15.08
C GLU A 293 7.66 6.38 16.39
N ILE A 294 7.68 5.61 17.47
CA ILE A 294 7.56 6.09 18.84
C ILE A 294 8.88 5.77 19.52
N GLN A 295 9.48 6.78 20.14
CA GLN A 295 10.74 6.68 20.85
C GLN A 295 10.56 7.35 22.22
N ASN A 296 10.64 6.56 23.27
CA ASN A 296 10.65 6.99 24.65
C ASN A 296 11.94 6.50 25.32
N GLU A 297 12.17 6.81 26.59
CA GLU A 297 13.38 6.42 27.34
C GLU A 297 13.64 4.90 27.33
N SER A 298 12.59 4.09 27.36
CA SER A 298 12.68 2.63 27.45
C SER A 298 11.91 1.86 26.38
N TYR A 299 11.17 2.57 25.51
CA TYR A 299 10.22 1.94 24.60
C TYR A 299 10.34 2.51 23.20
N TYR A 300 10.66 1.65 22.26
CA TYR A 300 10.87 1.98 20.86
C TYR A 300 9.98 1.12 19.99
N VAL A 301 9.14 1.77 19.19
CA VAL A 301 8.20 1.07 18.29
C VAL A 301 8.21 1.70 16.91
N LEU A 302 8.37 0.87 15.90
CA LEU A 302 8.04 1.17 14.52
C LEU A 302 6.72 0.50 14.18
N THR A 303 5.77 1.25 13.66
CA THR A 303 4.53 0.73 13.08
C THR A 303 4.46 1.12 11.61
N MET A 304 4.40 0.14 10.72
CA MET A 304 4.24 0.31 9.27
C MET A 304 2.81 0.02 8.87
N GLN A 305 2.28 0.76 7.89
CA GLN A 305 0.86 0.81 7.54
C GLN A 305 0.01 1.27 8.73
N THR A 306 0.01 2.57 8.94
CA THR A 306 -0.64 3.21 10.11
C THR A 306 -2.13 3.52 9.90
N LYS A 307 -2.67 3.17 8.73
CA LYS A 307 -4.07 3.33 8.40
C LYS A 307 -4.87 2.08 8.79
N ASP A 308 -6.04 1.92 8.23
CA ASP A 308 -6.84 0.73 8.46
C ASP A 308 -6.12 -0.53 7.93
N TYR A 309 -6.00 -1.55 8.76
CA TYR A 309 -5.37 -2.83 8.44
C TYR A 309 -6.36 -3.90 7.97
N VAL A 310 -7.47 -3.48 7.38
CA VAL A 310 -8.49 -4.37 6.81
C VAL A 310 -8.00 -5.05 5.54
N LEU A 311 -7.53 -4.26 4.56
CA LEU A 311 -7.01 -4.78 3.29
C LEU A 311 -5.52 -5.10 3.36
N TRP A 312 -4.75 -4.28 4.06
CA TRP A 312 -3.30 -4.38 4.17
C TRP A 312 -2.89 -4.72 5.59
N LYS A 313 -1.92 -5.61 5.72
CA LYS A 313 -1.37 -5.95 7.04
C LYS A 313 -0.63 -4.75 7.63
N ASN A 314 -0.88 -4.50 8.89
CA ASN A 314 -0.04 -3.64 9.71
C ASN A 314 1.14 -4.46 10.23
N TYR A 315 2.34 -3.90 10.22
CA TYR A 315 3.53 -4.52 10.77
C TYR A 315 4.11 -3.64 11.85
N SER A 316 4.56 -4.25 12.95
CA SER A 316 5.23 -3.50 14.02
C SER A 316 6.51 -4.21 14.44
N LEU A 317 7.49 -3.39 14.83
CA LEU A 317 8.74 -3.83 15.45
C LEU A 317 8.87 -3.13 16.78
N TYR A 318 9.23 -3.87 17.82
CA TYR A 318 9.34 -3.43 19.20
C TYR A 318 10.73 -3.67 19.73
N ALA A 319 11.23 -2.73 20.54
CA ALA A 319 12.38 -2.90 21.41
C ALA A 319 12.06 -2.26 22.77
N TYR A 320 12.10 -3.06 23.81
CA TYR A 320 11.91 -2.60 25.18
C TYR A 320 13.23 -2.67 25.94
N PHE A 321 13.49 -1.64 26.74
CA PHE A 321 14.67 -1.54 27.59
C PHE A 321 14.25 -1.38 29.05
N ASP A 322 15.06 -1.88 29.96
CA ASP A 322 14.88 -1.63 31.38
C ASP A 322 15.42 -0.24 31.80
N THR A 323 15.27 0.10 33.05
CA THR A 323 15.74 1.37 33.62
C THR A 323 17.26 1.53 33.56
N ASN A 324 18.02 0.45 33.37
CA ASN A 324 19.46 0.44 33.22
C ASN A 324 19.91 0.54 31.75
N GLY A 325 18.98 0.72 30.82
CA GLY A 325 19.27 0.79 29.40
C GLY A 325 19.58 -0.56 28.75
N VAL A 326 19.19 -1.64 29.41
CA VAL A 326 19.38 -2.99 28.93
C VAL A 326 18.12 -3.48 28.25
N VAL A 327 18.23 -4.09 27.06
CA VAL A 327 17.07 -4.60 26.37
C VAL A 327 16.36 -5.65 27.22
N PHE A 328 15.05 -5.55 27.31
CA PHE A 328 14.20 -6.53 27.95
C PHE A 328 13.72 -7.56 26.94
N TYR A 329 13.18 -7.12 25.80
CA TYR A 329 12.87 -7.99 24.67
C TYR A 329 12.84 -7.23 23.34
N TYR A 330 13.00 -7.97 22.25
CA TYR A 330 12.68 -7.54 20.89
C TYR A 330 11.46 -8.30 20.38
N GLY A 331 10.59 -7.61 19.66
CA GLY A 331 9.40 -8.22 19.09
C GLY A 331 9.06 -7.71 17.71
N ILE A 332 8.43 -8.57 16.89
CA ILE A 332 7.88 -8.23 15.59
C ILE A 332 6.48 -8.79 15.45
N ARG A 333 5.59 -8.02 14.82
CA ARG A 333 4.17 -8.37 14.69
C ARG A 333 3.65 -8.06 13.30
N ALA A 334 2.72 -8.90 12.83
CA ALA A 334 1.80 -8.58 11.75
C ALA A 334 0.37 -8.67 12.27
N GLN A 335 -0.48 -7.73 11.83
CA GLN A 335 -1.88 -7.66 12.23
C GLN A 335 -2.76 -7.36 11.01
N GLN A 336 -3.93 -7.98 10.97
CA GLN A 336 -4.96 -7.73 9.99
C GLN A 336 -6.33 -7.92 10.65
N SER A 337 -7.29 -6.99 10.42
CA SER A 337 -8.57 -6.99 11.13
C SER A 337 -9.44 -8.22 10.89
N ILE A 338 -9.24 -8.91 9.76
CA ILE A 338 -9.95 -10.16 9.47
C ILE A 338 -9.49 -11.35 10.33
N TRP A 339 -8.40 -11.20 11.07
CA TRP A 339 -7.93 -12.21 12.02
C TRP A 339 -8.57 -12.02 13.40
N GLU A 340 -9.13 -10.84 13.63
CA GLU A 340 -9.87 -10.48 14.85
C GLU A 340 -11.31 -11.04 14.81
#